data_db151533ab6003c50505e97ab232a312
#
_entry.id   db151533ab6003c50505e97ab232a312
#
_cell.length_a   1.000
_cell.length_b   1.000
_cell.length_c   1.000
_cell.angle_alpha   90.00
_cell.angle_beta   90.00
_cell.angle_gamma   90.00
#
_symmetry.space_group_name_H-M   'P 1'
#
loop_
_entity.id
_entity.type
_entity.pdbx_description
1 polymer ?
#
loop_
_entity_poly.entity_id
_entity_poly.type
_entity_poly.pdbx_seq_one_letter_code
_entity_poly.pdbx_strand_id
1 'polypeptide(L)'
;MMRAKTENRVRRWKEQRWLMDAIIQAVGVEWDQPRLGYTMYPAGPDAVADFRTVGMRVRKFADMHREFAAAARRREVKAEQFEQQGRLVSARESYFIAAMLYSAARWPIFETNATSIDYNTRMIKCYDKFAAFMNRPIERLEIPFAGTCLPGYLHLPHTPAPGEQFPLLIGIDGMDGSKEIMCSMYGDKFLERGMANFIYDGPGQGECTISGLHVTESNHMDAARAVYQRLVQHPHIDASRVVIWGISFGSFFALQAAAALGDQLKGVAVTFVNHDPGLNAIMDMASPSFKMRFMYMAGYDDEEQFDAFKQKFSVAPLIDQIKVPVLVQGGEDDELSPIEFSADLVAKLKVPKKFVVYEGERHAIGGNTASYLGENWFTMLADWCRDRIDGKAPPHEHVHFNALGQAMVTPY
;
A
#
# COMPACT_ATOMS: atom_id res chain seq x y z
N MET A 1 -9.87 -32.94 24.37
CA MET A 1 -8.94 -31.81 24.61
C MET A 1 -8.50 -31.08 23.35
N MET A 2 -8.22 -31.76 22.22
CA MET A 2 -7.83 -31.06 20.95
C MET A 2 -8.92 -30.13 20.34
N ARG A 3 -10.22 -30.48 20.44
CA ARG A 3 -11.32 -29.63 19.92
C ARG A 3 -11.40 -28.24 20.58
N ALA A 4 -11.20 -28.16 21.90
CA ALA A 4 -11.27 -26.89 22.63
C ALA A 4 -10.14 -25.91 22.27
N LYS A 5 -8.94 -26.42 21.98
CA LYS A 5 -7.80 -25.58 21.52
C LYS A 5 -8.03 -25.01 20.11
N THR A 6 -8.65 -25.78 19.22
CA THR A 6 -8.94 -25.34 17.84
C THR A 6 -10.05 -24.29 17.80
N GLU A 7 -11.00 -24.32 18.76
CA GLU A 7 -12.12 -23.37 18.82
C GLU A 7 -11.68 -21.96 19.30
N ASN A 8 -10.59 -21.84 20.03
CA ASN A 8 -10.11 -20.56 20.57
C ASN A 8 -9.04 -19.86 19.70
N ARG A 9 -8.54 -20.50 18.64
CA ARG A 9 -7.42 -19.97 17.83
C ARG A 9 -7.68 -18.61 17.18
N VAL A 10 -8.93 -18.35 16.78
CA VAL A 10 -9.36 -17.07 16.20
C VAL A 10 -10.60 -16.54 16.90
N ARG A 11 -10.49 -16.46 18.22
CA ARG A 11 -11.64 -16.17 19.10
C ARG A 11 -12.29 -14.82 18.78
N ARG A 12 -11.52 -13.76 18.70
CA ARG A 12 -12.04 -12.41 18.44
C ARG A 12 -12.79 -12.34 17.11
N TRP A 13 -12.25 -12.95 16.06
CA TRP A 13 -12.91 -13.01 14.76
C TRP A 13 -14.24 -13.73 14.82
N LYS A 14 -14.31 -14.89 15.50
CA LYS A 14 -15.55 -15.65 15.64
C LYS A 14 -16.59 -14.93 16.47
N GLU A 15 -16.19 -14.32 17.59
CA GLU A 15 -17.08 -13.59 18.49
C GLU A 15 -17.61 -12.30 17.88
N GLN A 16 -16.84 -11.60 17.08
CA GLN A 16 -17.18 -10.27 16.55
C GLN A 16 -17.68 -10.28 15.10
N ARG A 17 -17.66 -11.41 14.43
CA ARG A 17 -18.08 -11.54 13.03
C ARG A 17 -19.52 -11.05 12.80
N TRP A 18 -20.45 -11.42 13.67
CA TRP A 18 -21.85 -11.00 13.58
C TRP A 18 -22.02 -9.48 13.74
N LEU A 19 -21.19 -8.87 14.59
CA LEU A 19 -21.19 -7.43 14.78
C LEU A 19 -20.74 -6.70 13.52
N MET A 20 -19.71 -7.20 12.86
CA MET A 20 -19.26 -6.67 11.56
C MET A 20 -20.37 -6.76 10.51
N ASP A 21 -21.06 -7.90 10.41
CA ASP A 21 -22.15 -8.06 9.46
C ASP A 21 -23.30 -7.06 9.78
N ALA A 22 -23.60 -6.83 11.05
CA ALA A 22 -24.60 -5.84 11.48
C ALA A 22 -24.20 -4.40 11.13
N ILE A 23 -22.92 -4.04 11.33
CA ILE A 23 -22.39 -2.71 10.99
C ILE A 23 -22.39 -2.51 9.48
N ILE A 24 -21.92 -3.49 8.69
CA ILE A 24 -21.94 -3.42 7.22
C ILE A 24 -23.39 -3.25 6.72
N GLN A 25 -24.34 -3.93 7.35
CA GLN A 25 -25.76 -3.79 6.99
C GLN A 25 -26.29 -2.39 7.26
N ALA A 26 -25.84 -1.74 8.33
CA ALA A 26 -26.29 -0.42 8.75
C ALA A 26 -25.61 0.72 7.99
N VAL A 27 -24.29 0.66 7.78
CA VAL A 27 -23.48 1.78 7.23
C VAL A 27 -22.82 1.48 5.89
N GLY A 28 -22.87 0.22 5.43
CA GLY A 28 -22.30 -0.19 4.14
C GLY A 28 -20.90 -0.76 4.21
N VAL A 29 -20.32 -0.96 3.02
CA VAL A 29 -19.03 -1.62 2.82
C VAL A 29 -17.83 -0.84 3.36
N GLU A 30 -17.99 0.45 3.61
CA GLU A 30 -16.96 1.35 4.14
C GLU A 30 -17.06 1.53 5.67
N TRP A 31 -17.40 0.47 6.39
CA TRP A 31 -17.64 0.49 7.83
C TRP A 31 -16.41 0.82 8.70
N ASP A 32 -15.23 0.53 8.20
CA ASP A 32 -13.96 0.68 8.92
C ASP A 32 -12.95 1.57 8.20
N GLN A 33 -12.94 1.57 6.87
CA GLN A 33 -12.06 2.32 6.00
C GLN A 33 -12.76 2.63 4.68
N PRO A 34 -12.30 3.59 3.87
CA PRO A 34 -12.87 3.88 2.55
C PRO A 34 -12.56 2.75 1.54
N ARG A 35 -13.11 1.56 1.78
CA ARG A 35 -12.82 0.32 1.05
C ARG A 35 -13.11 0.39 -0.44
N LEU A 36 -14.18 1.10 -0.83
CA LEU A 36 -14.44 1.36 -2.25
C LEU A 36 -13.43 2.36 -2.82
N GLY A 37 -13.13 3.41 -2.04
CA GLY A 37 -12.23 4.49 -2.44
C GLY A 37 -10.84 3.99 -2.83
N TYR A 38 -10.24 3.11 -2.04
CA TYR A 38 -8.89 2.61 -2.27
C TYR A 38 -8.64 2.03 -3.68
N THR A 39 -9.65 1.41 -4.27
CA THR A 39 -9.55 0.82 -5.61
C THR A 39 -10.32 1.58 -6.67
N MET A 40 -11.37 2.31 -6.29
CA MET A 40 -12.15 3.14 -7.20
C MET A 40 -11.37 4.36 -7.70
N TYR A 41 -10.62 5.04 -6.83
CA TYR A 41 -9.85 6.22 -7.24
C TYR A 41 -8.79 5.90 -8.30
N PRO A 42 -7.93 4.87 -8.14
CA PRO A 42 -7.03 4.48 -9.22
C PRO A 42 -7.75 4.06 -10.49
N ALA A 43 -8.90 3.38 -10.37
CA ALA A 43 -9.69 2.90 -11.50
C ALA A 43 -10.37 4.02 -12.31
N GLY A 44 -10.52 5.20 -11.71
CA GLY A 44 -11.03 6.39 -12.37
C GLY A 44 -12.56 6.46 -12.52
N PRO A 45 -13.09 7.52 -13.16
CA PRO A 45 -14.52 7.81 -13.22
C PRO A 45 -15.35 6.72 -13.91
N ASP A 46 -14.79 6.00 -14.87
CA ASP A 46 -15.49 4.94 -15.60
C ASP A 46 -15.81 3.71 -14.73
N ALA A 47 -15.13 3.57 -13.60
CA ALA A 47 -15.34 2.48 -12.65
C ALA A 47 -16.41 2.80 -11.58
N VAL A 48 -16.81 4.06 -11.42
CA VAL A 48 -17.67 4.50 -10.32
C VAL A 48 -18.97 3.69 -10.25
N ALA A 49 -19.60 3.40 -11.38
CA ALA A 49 -20.85 2.64 -11.42
C ALA A 49 -20.68 1.19 -10.95
N ASP A 50 -19.53 0.55 -11.23
CA ASP A 50 -19.23 -0.81 -10.77
C ASP A 50 -19.06 -0.85 -9.26
N PHE A 51 -18.24 0.05 -8.70
CA PHE A 51 -18.00 0.13 -7.27
C PHE A 51 -19.26 0.49 -6.49
N ARG A 52 -20.04 1.44 -6.95
CA ARG A 52 -21.34 1.79 -6.33
C ARG A 52 -22.30 0.61 -6.35
N THR A 53 -22.37 -0.15 -7.45
CA THR A 53 -23.20 -1.34 -7.54
C THR A 53 -22.77 -2.39 -6.53
N VAL A 54 -21.46 -2.62 -6.37
CA VAL A 54 -20.91 -3.51 -5.33
C VAL A 54 -21.32 -3.03 -3.94
N GLY A 55 -21.11 -1.74 -3.62
CA GLY A 55 -21.48 -1.15 -2.33
C GLY A 55 -22.96 -1.34 -1.98
N MET A 56 -23.88 -1.24 -2.97
CA MET A 56 -25.30 -1.49 -2.76
C MET A 56 -25.66 -2.96 -2.53
N ARG A 57 -24.83 -3.91 -2.99
CA ARG A 57 -25.10 -5.36 -2.89
C ARG A 57 -24.45 -6.02 -1.69
N VAL A 58 -23.36 -5.47 -1.20
CA VAL A 58 -22.69 -5.98 0.00
C VAL A 58 -23.57 -5.70 1.22
N ARG A 59 -23.99 -6.77 1.92
CA ARG A 59 -24.80 -6.71 3.13
C ARG A 59 -24.13 -7.33 4.34
N LYS A 60 -23.09 -8.13 4.11
CA LYS A 60 -22.27 -8.78 5.13
C LYS A 60 -20.87 -9.00 4.59
N PHE A 61 -19.92 -9.24 5.48
CA PHE A 61 -18.51 -9.42 5.13
C PHE A 61 -18.28 -10.50 4.05
N ALA A 62 -19.02 -11.61 4.13
CA ALA A 62 -18.90 -12.70 3.15
C ALA A 62 -19.38 -12.34 1.72
N ASP A 63 -20.14 -11.26 1.56
CA ASP A 63 -20.59 -10.82 0.23
C ASP A 63 -19.49 -10.09 -0.53
N MET A 64 -18.55 -9.46 0.20
CA MET A 64 -17.53 -8.58 -0.40
C MET A 64 -16.78 -9.26 -1.53
N HIS A 65 -16.11 -10.39 -1.24
CA HIS A 65 -15.30 -11.04 -2.26
C HIS A 65 -16.11 -11.46 -3.50
N ARG A 66 -17.37 -11.88 -3.32
CA ARG A 66 -18.23 -12.34 -4.42
C ARG A 66 -18.73 -11.19 -5.29
N GLU A 67 -19.18 -10.10 -4.69
CA GLU A 67 -19.73 -8.96 -5.43
C GLU A 67 -18.62 -8.21 -6.18
N PHE A 68 -17.44 -8.03 -5.57
CA PHE A 68 -16.28 -7.49 -6.28
C PHE A 68 -15.83 -8.39 -7.43
N ALA A 69 -15.72 -9.71 -7.22
CA ALA A 69 -15.32 -10.65 -8.27
C ALA A 69 -16.34 -10.69 -9.42
N ALA A 70 -17.65 -10.62 -9.12
CA ALA A 70 -18.68 -10.56 -10.14
C ALA A 70 -18.59 -9.29 -11.00
N ALA A 71 -18.29 -8.14 -10.39
CA ALA A 71 -18.03 -6.90 -11.12
C ALA A 71 -16.74 -7.00 -11.95
N ALA A 72 -15.66 -7.52 -11.38
CA ALA A 72 -14.39 -7.75 -12.06
C ALA A 72 -14.58 -8.64 -13.31
N ARG A 73 -15.31 -9.74 -13.17
CA ARG A 73 -15.55 -10.66 -14.29
C ARG A 73 -16.31 -9.97 -15.45
N ARG A 74 -17.30 -9.12 -15.14
CA ARG A 74 -17.99 -8.35 -16.19
C ARG A 74 -17.03 -7.43 -16.95
N ARG A 75 -16.11 -6.77 -16.23
CA ARG A 75 -15.10 -5.89 -16.86
C ARG A 75 -14.07 -6.68 -17.64
N GLU A 76 -13.63 -7.83 -17.17
CA GLU A 76 -12.70 -8.72 -17.87
C GLU A 76 -13.32 -9.19 -19.21
N VAL A 77 -14.57 -9.67 -19.20
CA VAL A 77 -15.27 -10.08 -20.43
C VAL A 77 -15.41 -8.91 -21.42
N LYS A 78 -15.74 -7.72 -20.92
CA LYS A 78 -15.82 -6.51 -21.76
C LYS A 78 -14.45 -6.16 -22.36
N ALA A 79 -13.37 -6.28 -21.58
CA ALA A 79 -12.02 -6.04 -22.04
C ALA A 79 -11.61 -7.04 -23.16
N GLU A 80 -11.90 -8.33 -22.95
CA GLU A 80 -11.66 -9.39 -23.95
C GLU A 80 -12.41 -9.12 -25.28
N GLN A 81 -13.66 -8.63 -25.21
CA GLN A 81 -14.43 -8.23 -26.39
C GLN A 81 -13.80 -7.03 -27.12
N PHE A 82 -13.35 -6.00 -26.41
CA PHE A 82 -12.65 -4.87 -27.01
C PHE A 82 -11.32 -5.29 -27.66
N GLU A 83 -10.57 -6.17 -27.01
CA GLU A 83 -9.31 -6.72 -27.55
C GLU A 83 -9.57 -7.46 -28.89
N GLN A 84 -10.57 -8.36 -28.91
CA GLN A 84 -10.97 -9.08 -30.12
C GLN A 84 -11.41 -8.14 -31.28
N GLN A 85 -11.94 -6.97 -30.94
CA GLN A 85 -12.34 -5.94 -31.92
C GLN A 85 -11.17 -5.03 -32.33
N GLY A 86 -9.96 -5.23 -31.81
CA GLY A 86 -8.80 -4.37 -32.04
C GLY A 86 -8.87 -2.99 -31.35
N ARG A 87 -9.80 -2.80 -30.41
CA ARG A 87 -9.98 -1.55 -29.65
C ARG A 87 -9.07 -1.56 -28.40
N LEU A 88 -7.76 -1.51 -28.62
CA LEU A 88 -6.78 -1.76 -27.56
C LEU A 88 -6.82 -0.74 -26.42
N VAL A 89 -7.16 0.53 -26.68
CA VAL A 89 -7.31 1.55 -25.62
C VAL A 89 -8.48 1.21 -24.70
N SER A 90 -9.65 0.89 -25.26
CA SER A 90 -10.84 0.50 -24.48
C SER A 90 -10.63 -0.84 -23.73
N ALA A 91 -9.87 -1.77 -24.36
CA ALA A 91 -9.48 -3.02 -23.72
C ALA A 91 -8.58 -2.74 -22.49
N ARG A 92 -7.54 -1.92 -22.66
CA ARG A 92 -6.63 -1.49 -21.60
C ARG A 92 -7.38 -0.91 -20.39
N GLU A 93 -8.26 0.06 -20.62
CA GLU A 93 -9.04 0.70 -19.57
C GLU A 93 -9.93 -0.30 -18.83
N SER A 94 -10.59 -1.21 -19.55
CA SER A 94 -11.45 -2.23 -18.95
C SER A 94 -10.64 -3.30 -18.20
N TYR A 95 -9.48 -3.71 -18.69
CA TYR A 95 -8.58 -4.63 -17.98
C TYR A 95 -8.06 -4.02 -16.68
N PHE A 96 -7.70 -2.72 -16.70
CA PHE A 96 -7.27 -2.03 -15.48
C PHE A 96 -8.36 -2.02 -14.41
N ILE A 97 -9.59 -1.64 -14.78
CA ILE A 97 -10.73 -1.67 -13.86
C ILE A 97 -10.98 -3.09 -13.32
N ALA A 98 -10.88 -4.12 -14.20
CA ALA A 98 -11.01 -5.51 -13.76
C ALA A 98 -9.94 -5.91 -12.74
N ALA A 99 -8.68 -5.51 -12.95
CA ALA A 99 -7.59 -5.78 -12.01
C ALA A 99 -7.85 -5.12 -10.64
N MET A 100 -8.31 -3.86 -10.60
CA MET A 100 -8.66 -3.17 -9.35
C MET A 100 -9.81 -3.87 -8.61
N LEU A 101 -10.83 -4.31 -9.33
CA LEU A 101 -11.96 -5.03 -8.75
C LEU A 101 -11.55 -6.43 -8.23
N TYR A 102 -10.66 -7.16 -8.92
CA TYR A 102 -10.12 -8.43 -8.43
C TYR A 102 -9.24 -8.23 -7.19
N SER A 103 -8.47 -7.16 -7.11
CA SER A 103 -7.72 -6.82 -5.91
C SER A 103 -8.64 -6.62 -4.70
N ALA A 104 -9.72 -5.86 -4.88
CA ALA A 104 -10.74 -5.67 -3.85
C ALA A 104 -11.46 -6.98 -3.48
N ALA A 105 -11.68 -7.88 -4.46
CA ALA A 105 -12.27 -9.20 -4.21
C ALA A 105 -11.37 -10.11 -3.39
N ARG A 106 -10.05 -10.01 -3.57
CA ARG A 106 -9.07 -10.84 -2.86
C ARG A 106 -8.90 -10.42 -1.40
N TRP A 107 -8.98 -9.11 -1.12
CA TRP A 107 -8.68 -8.57 0.21
C TRP A 107 -9.42 -9.27 1.36
N PRO A 108 -10.75 -9.56 1.31
CA PRO A 108 -11.47 -10.13 2.45
C PRO A 108 -11.29 -11.64 2.62
N ILE A 109 -10.36 -12.28 1.90
CA ILE A 109 -10.02 -13.70 2.01
C ILE A 109 -8.71 -13.83 2.77
N PHE A 110 -8.75 -14.41 3.97
CA PHE A 110 -7.62 -14.51 4.89
C PHE A 110 -7.01 -15.92 4.90
N GLU A 111 -6.95 -16.55 3.74
CA GLU A 111 -6.36 -17.88 3.54
C GLU A 111 -5.97 -18.08 2.07
N THR A 112 -4.98 -18.93 1.85
CA THR A 112 -4.62 -19.38 0.51
C THR A 112 -5.49 -20.56 0.14
N ASN A 113 -6.49 -20.33 -0.70
CA ASN A 113 -7.42 -21.35 -1.21
C ASN A 113 -7.68 -21.16 -2.72
N ALA A 114 -8.44 -22.05 -3.33
CA ALA A 114 -8.71 -22.00 -4.77
C ALA A 114 -9.32 -20.64 -5.21
N THR A 115 -10.15 -20.02 -4.38
CA THR A 115 -10.79 -18.73 -4.68
C THR A 115 -9.78 -17.59 -4.64
N SER A 116 -8.94 -17.50 -3.60
CA SER A 116 -7.92 -16.44 -3.50
C SER A 116 -6.86 -16.59 -4.60
N ILE A 117 -6.50 -17.82 -4.96
CA ILE A 117 -5.57 -18.10 -6.08
C ILE A 117 -6.20 -17.68 -7.41
N ASP A 118 -7.47 -18.00 -7.69
CA ASP A 118 -8.15 -17.61 -8.93
C ASP A 118 -8.21 -16.07 -9.06
N TYR A 119 -8.64 -15.37 -7.99
CA TYR A 119 -8.72 -13.92 -8.05
C TYR A 119 -7.35 -13.25 -8.23
N ASN A 120 -6.33 -13.77 -7.58
CA ASN A 120 -4.95 -13.29 -7.76
C ASN A 120 -4.47 -13.50 -9.20
N THR A 121 -4.68 -14.69 -9.75
CA THR A 121 -4.29 -15.04 -11.14
C THR A 121 -5.00 -14.14 -12.15
N ARG A 122 -6.30 -13.89 -11.96
CA ARG A 122 -7.07 -13.00 -12.85
C ARG A 122 -6.66 -11.54 -12.72
N MET A 123 -6.38 -11.08 -11.51
CA MET A 123 -5.87 -9.74 -11.26
C MET A 123 -4.57 -9.51 -12.04
N ILE A 124 -3.61 -10.41 -11.91
CA ILE A 124 -2.32 -10.35 -12.61
C ILE A 124 -2.52 -10.37 -14.12
N LYS A 125 -3.31 -11.35 -14.64
CA LYS A 125 -3.62 -11.45 -16.07
C LYS A 125 -4.18 -10.14 -16.62
N CYS A 126 -5.14 -9.54 -15.91
CA CYS A 126 -5.75 -8.27 -16.32
C CYS A 126 -4.75 -7.12 -16.28
N TYR A 127 -3.90 -7.07 -15.25
CA TYR A 127 -2.90 -6.01 -15.15
C TYR A 127 -1.77 -6.17 -16.19
N ASP A 128 -1.34 -7.38 -16.50
CA ASP A 128 -0.37 -7.66 -17.57
C ASP A 128 -0.93 -7.23 -18.94
N LYS A 129 -2.23 -7.46 -19.20
CA LYS A 129 -2.91 -6.96 -20.40
C LYS A 129 -2.98 -5.42 -20.44
N PHE A 130 -3.29 -4.80 -19.30
CA PHE A 130 -3.22 -3.35 -19.17
C PHE A 130 -1.81 -2.84 -19.49
N ALA A 131 -0.78 -3.43 -18.90
CA ALA A 131 0.61 -3.05 -19.10
C ALA A 131 1.04 -3.20 -20.57
N ALA A 132 0.66 -4.30 -21.22
CA ALA A 132 0.99 -4.56 -22.63
C ALA A 132 0.36 -3.55 -23.61
N PHE A 133 -0.77 -2.92 -23.24
CA PHE A 133 -1.45 -1.93 -24.08
C PHE A 133 -1.15 -0.48 -23.67
N MET A 134 -0.23 -0.28 -22.75
CA MET A 134 0.22 1.08 -22.39
C MET A 134 1.14 1.67 -23.47
N ASN A 135 1.14 3.00 -23.54
CA ASN A 135 2.00 3.77 -24.45
C ASN A 135 3.40 4.06 -23.88
N ARG A 136 3.70 3.53 -22.69
CA ARG A 136 5.00 3.61 -22.01
C ARG A 136 5.38 2.23 -21.49
N PRO A 137 6.67 1.94 -21.30
CA PRO A 137 7.10 0.63 -20.81
C PRO A 137 6.62 0.38 -19.38
N ILE A 138 6.06 -0.81 -19.17
CA ILE A 138 5.77 -1.40 -17.87
C ILE A 138 6.33 -2.81 -17.90
N GLU A 139 7.27 -3.10 -17.01
CA GLU A 139 7.95 -4.38 -16.94
C GLU A 139 7.58 -5.12 -15.66
N ARG A 140 7.10 -6.37 -15.78
CA ARG A 140 6.96 -7.26 -14.64
C ARG A 140 8.33 -7.84 -14.30
N LEU A 141 8.77 -7.66 -13.07
CA LEU A 141 10.01 -8.21 -12.54
C LEU A 141 9.71 -9.21 -11.42
N GLU A 142 10.40 -10.33 -11.43
CA GLU A 142 10.37 -11.34 -10.37
C GLU A 142 11.78 -11.42 -9.77
N ILE A 143 11.94 -10.88 -8.58
CA ILE A 143 13.25 -10.76 -7.91
C ILE A 143 13.44 -11.97 -7.00
N PRO A 144 14.45 -12.84 -7.23
CA PRO A 144 14.66 -14.03 -6.41
C PRO A 144 14.83 -13.67 -4.93
N PHE A 145 14.09 -14.34 -4.06
CA PHE A 145 14.15 -14.10 -2.62
C PHE A 145 13.63 -15.30 -1.82
N ALA A 146 14.38 -15.75 -0.81
CA ALA A 146 13.99 -16.77 0.16
C ALA A 146 13.36 -18.05 -0.45
N GLY A 147 13.89 -18.53 -1.57
CA GLY A 147 13.41 -19.73 -2.27
C GLY A 147 12.17 -19.51 -3.17
N THR A 148 11.70 -18.28 -3.27
CA THR A 148 10.63 -17.82 -4.16
C THR A 148 11.04 -16.51 -4.84
N CYS A 149 10.11 -15.58 -5.11
CA CYS A 149 10.42 -14.26 -5.65
C CYS A 149 9.60 -13.15 -5.00
N LEU A 150 10.09 -11.91 -5.15
CA LEU A 150 9.36 -10.68 -4.88
C LEU A 150 8.88 -10.12 -6.23
N PRO A 151 7.61 -10.28 -6.58
CA PRO A 151 7.08 -9.78 -7.84
C PRO A 151 6.80 -8.28 -7.75
N GLY A 152 7.09 -7.54 -8.83
CA GLY A 152 6.86 -6.12 -8.92
C GLY A 152 6.65 -5.65 -10.34
N TYR A 153 6.19 -4.40 -10.49
CA TYR A 153 6.09 -3.73 -11.78
C TYR A 153 6.96 -2.48 -11.81
N LEU A 154 7.85 -2.42 -12.79
CA LEU A 154 8.65 -1.24 -13.10
C LEU A 154 7.94 -0.43 -14.18
N HIS A 155 7.49 0.75 -13.84
CA HIS A 155 6.91 1.71 -14.76
C HIS A 155 7.97 2.75 -15.13
N LEU A 156 8.24 2.93 -16.42
CA LEU A 156 9.08 4.02 -16.88
C LEU A 156 8.20 5.22 -17.30
N PRO A 157 8.68 6.47 -17.14
CA PRO A 157 7.89 7.66 -17.47
C PRO A 157 7.50 7.73 -18.95
N HIS A 158 8.41 7.31 -19.82
CA HIS A 158 8.26 7.21 -21.28
C HIS A 158 9.19 6.16 -21.83
N THR A 159 9.12 5.88 -23.13
CA THR A 159 10.09 5.02 -23.82
C THR A 159 11.48 5.69 -23.77
N PRO A 160 12.48 5.05 -23.15
CA PRO A 160 13.79 5.67 -22.96
C PRO A 160 14.51 5.92 -24.30
N ALA A 161 15.20 7.06 -24.41
CA ALA A 161 16.19 7.27 -25.42
C ALA A 161 17.44 6.39 -25.17
N PRO A 162 18.29 6.13 -26.19
CA PRO A 162 19.53 5.38 -25.97
C PRO A 162 20.39 5.98 -24.87
N GLY A 163 20.68 5.19 -23.82
CA GLY A 163 21.48 5.61 -22.68
C GLY A 163 20.73 6.45 -21.63
N GLU A 164 19.45 6.72 -21.82
CA GLU A 164 18.66 7.46 -20.84
C GLU A 164 18.40 6.62 -19.59
N GLN A 165 18.58 7.24 -18.42
CA GLN A 165 18.33 6.66 -17.11
C GLN A 165 17.41 7.58 -16.28
N PHE A 166 16.47 6.97 -15.59
CA PHE A 166 15.49 7.66 -14.73
C PHE A 166 15.86 7.52 -13.27
N PRO A 167 15.65 8.55 -12.45
CA PRO A 167 15.61 8.39 -11.01
C PRO A 167 14.48 7.43 -10.62
N LEU A 168 14.64 6.74 -9.50
CA LEU A 168 13.76 5.66 -9.09
C LEU A 168 13.02 5.98 -7.78
N LEU A 169 11.71 5.78 -7.79
CA LEU A 169 10.91 5.57 -6.59
C LEU A 169 10.69 4.05 -6.40
N ILE A 170 10.99 3.54 -5.21
CA ILE A 170 10.57 2.20 -4.76
C ILE A 170 9.40 2.39 -3.81
N GLY A 171 8.24 1.83 -4.14
CA GLY A 171 7.04 1.91 -3.30
C GLY A 171 6.75 0.61 -2.58
N ILE A 172 6.30 0.72 -1.33
CA ILE A 172 5.90 -0.41 -0.47
C ILE A 172 4.46 -0.17 -0.02
N ASP A 173 3.57 -1.05 -0.45
CA ASP A 173 2.13 -0.94 -0.15
C ASP A 173 1.83 -1.29 1.31
N GLY A 174 0.62 -0.95 1.73
CA GLY A 174 0.09 -1.29 3.03
C GLY A 174 -0.33 -2.74 3.17
N MET A 175 -1.14 -3.01 4.18
CA MET A 175 -1.64 -4.34 4.49
C MET A 175 -2.70 -4.83 3.51
N ASP A 176 -3.47 -3.91 2.93
CA ASP A 176 -4.68 -4.20 2.17
C ASP A 176 -4.49 -4.16 0.65
N GLY A 177 -3.38 -3.60 0.19
CA GLY A 177 -3.12 -3.36 -1.22
C GLY A 177 -2.33 -4.47 -1.91
N SER A 178 -1.89 -4.13 -3.10
CA SER A 178 -0.99 -4.92 -3.93
C SER A 178 -0.23 -3.99 -4.88
N LYS A 179 0.86 -4.49 -5.46
CA LYS A 179 1.66 -3.74 -6.44
C LYS A 179 0.85 -3.13 -7.58
N GLU A 180 -0.23 -3.78 -8.01
CA GLU A 180 -1.09 -3.32 -9.10
C GLU A 180 -1.86 -2.04 -8.74
N ILE A 181 -2.34 -1.93 -7.50
CA ILE A 181 -3.07 -0.74 -7.05
C ILE A 181 -2.13 0.44 -6.94
N MET A 182 -1.03 0.27 -6.24
CA MET A 182 -0.16 1.36 -5.84
C MET A 182 0.57 2.00 -7.03
N CYS A 183 0.90 1.21 -8.08
CA CYS A 183 1.54 1.72 -9.30
C CYS A 183 0.72 2.78 -10.02
N SER A 184 -0.60 2.70 -9.96
CA SER A 184 -1.50 3.57 -10.71
C SER A 184 -2.39 4.39 -9.79
N MET A 185 -2.06 4.44 -8.53
CA MET A 185 -2.74 5.29 -7.57
C MET A 185 -2.49 6.77 -7.91
N TYR A 186 -3.53 7.57 -7.84
CA TYR A 186 -3.43 9.03 -7.87
C TYR A 186 -2.80 9.63 -9.15
N GLY A 187 -3.01 8.99 -10.30
CA GLY A 187 -2.68 9.59 -11.59
C GLY A 187 -1.19 9.66 -11.90
N ASP A 188 -0.43 8.64 -11.49
CA ASP A 188 0.99 8.48 -11.87
C ASP A 188 1.88 9.70 -11.59
N LYS A 189 1.62 10.43 -10.49
CA LYS A 189 2.31 11.71 -10.16
C LYS A 189 3.84 11.64 -10.16
N PHE A 190 4.40 10.48 -9.84
CA PHE A 190 5.86 10.29 -9.88
C PHE A 190 6.38 10.20 -11.32
N LEU A 191 5.65 9.50 -12.18
CA LEU A 191 6.00 9.38 -13.60
C LEU A 191 5.93 10.74 -14.30
N GLU A 192 4.92 11.56 -13.98
CA GLU A 192 4.79 12.93 -14.49
C GLU A 192 5.96 13.84 -14.09
N ARG A 193 6.67 13.50 -13.00
CA ARG A 193 7.89 14.19 -12.54
C ARG A 193 9.18 13.52 -13.06
N GLY A 194 9.06 12.63 -14.05
CA GLY A 194 10.19 11.97 -14.68
C GLY A 194 10.90 10.95 -13.77
N MET A 195 10.21 10.38 -12.79
CA MET A 195 10.72 9.31 -11.94
C MET A 195 10.17 7.96 -12.41
N ALA A 196 11.04 6.97 -12.61
CA ALA A 196 10.59 5.59 -12.71
C ALA A 196 9.98 5.15 -11.37
N ASN A 197 8.99 4.28 -11.42
CA ASN A 197 8.24 3.82 -10.27
C ASN A 197 8.26 2.29 -10.22
N PHE A 198 8.84 1.71 -9.18
CA PHE A 198 8.82 0.27 -8.95
C PHE A 198 8.04 -0.05 -7.67
N ILE A 199 6.93 -0.75 -7.83
CA ILE A 199 6.13 -1.25 -6.73
C ILE A 199 6.18 -2.77 -6.73
N TYR A 200 6.39 -3.36 -5.55
CA TYR A 200 6.50 -4.80 -5.39
C TYR A 200 5.67 -5.33 -4.22
N ASP A 201 5.28 -6.58 -4.32
CA ASP A 201 4.73 -7.30 -3.18
C ASP A 201 5.89 -7.84 -2.34
N GLY A 202 6.05 -7.32 -1.13
CA GLY A 202 7.02 -7.80 -0.17
C GLY A 202 6.51 -9.02 0.62
N PRO A 203 7.32 -9.57 1.53
CA PRO A 203 6.89 -10.70 2.38
C PRO A 203 5.55 -10.42 3.05
N GLY A 204 4.61 -11.35 2.94
CA GLY A 204 3.26 -11.21 3.48
C GLY A 204 2.30 -10.35 2.65
N GLN A 205 2.73 -9.72 1.57
CA GLN A 205 1.88 -8.89 0.71
C GLN A 205 1.54 -9.59 -0.60
N GLY A 206 0.43 -9.21 -1.21
CA GLY A 206 0.06 -9.56 -2.56
C GLY A 206 0.28 -11.04 -2.93
N GLU A 207 1.04 -11.28 -4.00
CA GLU A 207 1.40 -12.63 -4.47
C GLU A 207 2.29 -13.38 -3.49
N CYS A 208 3.08 -12.69 -2.66
CA CYS A 208 3.94 -13.33 -1.69
C CYS A 208 3.16 -14.13 -0.66
N THR A 209 1.95 -13.68 -0.26
CA THR A 209 1.06 -14.48 0.59
C THR A 209 0.60 -15.77 -0.10
N ILE A 210 0.31 -15.70 -1.39
CA ILE A 210 -0.11 -16.88 -2.18
C ILE A 210 1.04 -17.88 -2.33
N SER A 211 2.27 -17.40 -2.48
CA SER A 211 3.47 -18.26 -2.56
C SER A 211 3.97 -18.77 -1.20
N GLY A 212 3.32 -18.39 -0.09
CA GLY A 212 3.72 -18.77 1.26
C GLY A 212 4.92 -18.01 1.83
N LEU A 213 5.30 -16.89 1.22
CA LEU A 213 6.31 -15.99 1.76
C LEU A 213 5.68 -15.04 2.77
N HIS A 214 5.76 -15.40 4.05
CA HIS A 214 5.16 -14.66 5.15
C HIS A 214 6.06 -13.53 5.67
N VAL A 215 5.44 -12.49 6.24
CA VAL A 215 6.15 -11.40 6.90
C VAL A 215 6.73 -11.87 8.24
N THR A 216 7.94 -11.43 8.51
CA THR A 216 8.58 -11.52 9.83
C THR A 216 8.91 -10.12 10.34
N GLU A 217 9.42 -10.03 11.56
CA GLU A 217 9.78 -8.74 12.17
C GLU A 217 10.83 -7.94 11.38
N SER A 218 11.59 -8.57 10.48
CA SER A 218 12.76 -7.94 9.82
C SER A 218 12.97 -8.29 8.34
N ASN A 219 12.25 -9.27 7.77
CA ASN A 219 12.57 -9.76 6.41
C ASN A 219 12.28 -8.74 5.30
N HIS A 220 11.54 -7.67 5.58
CA HIS A 220 11.43 -6.54 4.65
C HIS A 220 12.74 -5.76 4.50
N MET A 221 13.65 -5.80 5.48
CA MET A 221 15.01 -5.25 5.33
C MET A 221 15.79 -5.99 4.24
N ASP A 222 15.76 -7.32 4.26
CA ASP A 222 16.46 -8.14 3.27
C ASP A 222 15.77 -8.09 1.90
N ALA A 223 14.43 -8.03 1.88
CA ALA A 223 13.65 -7.81 0.67
C ALA A 223 14.02 -6.48 0.00
N ALA A 224 14.13 -5.39 0.77
CA ALA A 224 14.56 -4.10 0.25
C ALA A 224 15.97 -4.13 -0.35
N ARG A 225 16.92 -4.84 0.28
CA ARG A 225 18.26 -5.04 -0.28
C ARG A 225 18.23 -5.79 -1.61
N ALA A 226 17.46 -6.89 -1.69
CA ALA A 226 17.33 -7.68 -2.92
C ALA A 226 16.70 -6.86 -4.06
N VAL A 227 15.64 -6.12 -3.75
CA VAL A 227 14.96 -5.22 -4.69
C VAL A 227 15.91 -4.13 -5.19
N TYR A 228 16.57 -3.42 -4.27
CA TYR A 228 17.53 -2.38 -4.63
C TYR A 228 18.63 -2.92 -5.53
N GLN A 229 19.30 -4.01 -5.14
CA GLN A 229 20.39 -4.62 -5.91
C GLN A 229 19.98 -5.01 -7.33
N ARG A 230 18.75 -5.51 -7.50
CA ARG A 230 18.22 -5.86 -8.84
C ARG A 230 17.95 -4.64 -9.70
N LEU A 231 17.36 -3.59 -9.09
CA LEU A 231 16.92 -2.40 -9.83
C LEU A 231 18.08 -1.50 -10.25
N VAL A 232 19.12 -1.36 -9.42
CA VAL A 232 20.29 -0.53 -9.78
C VAL A 232 21.13 -1.12 -10.91
N GLN A 233 20.88 -2.38 -11.29
CA GLN A 233 21.47 -3.02 -12.46
C GLN A 233 20.64 -2.85 -13.74
N HIS A 234 19.44 -2.24 -13.61
CA HIS A 234 18.56 -2.04 -14.75
C HIS A 234 19.11 -0.91 -15.65
N PRO A 235 19.19 -1.09 -16.99
CA PRO A 235 19.88 -0.15 -17.90
C PRO A 235 19.27 1.26 -17.88
N HIS A 236 18.00 1.40 -17.53
CA HIS A 236 17.27 2.66 -17.53
C HIS A 236 17.07 3.25 -16.14
N ILE A 237 17.74 2.73 -15.10
CA ILE A 237 17.66 3.26 -13.74
C ILE A 237 18.97 3.92 -13.33
N ASP A 238 18.87 5.15 -12.82
CA ASP A 238 19.98 5.86 -12.20
C ASP A 238 20.12 5.42 -10.74
N ALA A 239 21.08 4.55 -10.49
CA ALA A 239 21.38 4.00 -9.16
C ALA A 239 21.73 5.07 -8.10
N SER A 240 22.16 6.25 -8.52
CA SER A 240 22.54 7.34 -7.63
C SER A 240 21.34 8.18 -7.14
N ARG A 241 20.15 7.96 -7.72
CA ARG A 241 18.95 8.77 -7.48
C ARG A 241 17.74 7.90 -7.13
N VAL A 242 17.78 7.29 -5.92
CA VAL A 242 16.73 6.38 -5.43
C VAL A 242 16.08 6.95 -4.17
N VAL A 243 14.76 6.94 -4.13
CA VAL A 243 13.93 7.24 -2.95
C VAL A 243 13.00 6.07 -2.65
N ILE A 244 12.58 5.94 -1.39
CA ILE A 244 11.59 4.94 -0.97
C ILE A 244 10.35 5.66 -0.45
N TRP A 245 9.20 5.09 -0.75
CA TRP A 245 7.91 5.48 -0.19
C TRP A 245 7.15 4.29 0.36
N GLY A 246 6.57 4.45 1.55
CA GLY A 246 5.66 3.46 2.14
C GLY A 246 4.35 4.09 2.59
N ILE A 247 3.24 3.35 2.37
CA ILE A 247 1.91 3.79 2.75
C ILE A 247 1.29 2.83 3.76
N SER A 248 0.61 3.36 4.77
CA SER A 248 -0.06 2.59 5.82
C SER A 248 0.94 1.62 6.48
N PHE A 249 0.67 0.32 6.50
CA PHE A 249 1.63 -0.68 7.00
C PHE A 249 2.96 -0.65 6.26
N GLY A 250 2.96 -0.26 4.98
CA GLY A 250 4.18 -0.03 4.21
C GLY A 250 5.07 1.08 4.76
N SER A 251 4.54 1.99 5.59
CA SER A 251 5.33 3.01 6.28
C SER A 251 6.35 2.38 7.24
N PHE A 252 5.94 1.34 7.96
CA PHE A 252 6.83 0.56 8.81
C PHE A 252 7.93 -0.13 7.99
N PHE A 253 7.55 -0.78 6.90
CA PHE A 253 8.50 -1.48 6.02
C PHE A 253 9.43 -0.53 5.27
N ALA A 254 8.98 0.67 4.90
CA ALA A 254 9.82 1.68 4.27
C ALA A 254 10.90 2.21 5.22
N LEU A 255 10.60 2.37 6.51
CA LEU A 255 11.60 2.72 7.53
C LEU A 255 12.59 1.58 7.75
N GLN A 256 12.15 0.31 7.73
CA GLN A 256 13.05 -0.84 7.71
C GLN A 256 13.98 -0.83 6.49
N ALA A 257 13.43 -0.55 5.31
CA ALA A 257 14.21 -0.43 4.08
C ALA A 257 15.23 0.72 4.16
N ALA A 258 14.84 1.87 4.70
CA ALA A 258 15.74 3.01 4.88
C ALA A 258 16.87 2.70 5.87
N ALA A 259 16.60 1.99 6.96
CA ALA A 259 17.61 1.52 7.89
C ALA A 259 18.57 0.51 7.22
N ALA A 260 18.04 -0.36 6.34
CA ALA A 260 18.81 -1.40 5.67
C ALA A 260 19.72 -0.88 4.54
N LEU A 261 19.31 0.18 3.86
CA LEU A 261 19.98 0.73 2.67
C LEU A 261 20.82 1.98 2.96
N GLY A 262 20.52 2.71 4.04
CA GLY A 262 21.32 3.88 4.48
C GLY A 262 21.47 4.92 3.37
N ASP A 263 22.69 5.37 3.15
CA ASP A 263 23.12 6.43 2.20
C ASP A 263 22.99 6.05 0.72
N GLN A 264 22.63 4.82 0.38
CA GLN A 264 22.26 4.44 -0.97
C GLN A 264 20.97 5.15 -1.43
N LEU A 265 20.17 5.65 -0.49
CA LEU A 265 18.94 6.39 -0.76
C LEU A 265 19.15 7.90 -0.71
N LYS A 266 18.27 8.67 -1.37
CA LYS A 266 18.19 10.13 -1.26
C LYS A 266 17.16 10.58 -0.24
N GLY A 267 16.27 9.70 0.20
CA GLY A 267 15.25 9.96 1.21
C GLY A 267 14.27 8.82 1.35
N VAL A 268 13.50 8.88 2.41
CA VAL A 268 12.37 7.98 2.66
C VAL A 268 11.14 8.82 3.00
N ALA A 269 10.00 8.48 2.39
CA ALA A 269 8.71 9.08 2.70
C ALA A 269 7.76 8.02 3.25
N VAL A 270 6.95 8.39 4.24
CA VAL A 270 5.92 7.54 4.82
C VAL A 270 4.61 8.31 4.99
N THR A 271 3.50 7.68 4.57
CA THR A 271 2.17 8.30 4.59
C THR A 271 1.14 7.33 5.16
N PHE A 272 0.06 7.84 5.79
CA PHE A 272 -0.94 7.01 6.50
C PHE A 272 -0.20 6.07 7.47
N VAL A 273 0.49 6.66 8.39
CA VAL A 273 1.56 6.00 9.16
C VAL A 273 1.06 4.83 10.02
N ASN A 274 1.95 3.87 10.28
CA ASN A 274 1.70 2.79 11.21
C ASN A 274 2.96 2.58 12.07
N HIS A 275 3.07 3.34 13.16
CA HIS A 275 4.24 3.41 14.02
C HIS A 275 3.93 3.03 15.49
N ASP A 276 2.70 2.59 15.79
CA ASP A 276 2.31 2.09 17.12
C ASP A 276 3.16 0.86 17.50
N PRO A 277 3.99 0.93 18.55
CA PRO A 277 4.79 -0.21 19.00
C PRO A 277 3.90 -1.39 19.42
N GLY A 278 4.18 -2.59 18.87
CA GLY A 278 3.37 -3.78 19.12
C GLY A 278 2.01 -3.77 18.42
N LEU A 279 1.73 -2.75 17.58
CA LEU A 279 0.53 -2.69 16.72
C LEU A 279 -0.80 -2.81 17.49
N ASN A 280 -0.87 -2.23 18.70
CA ASN A 280 -2.02 -2.46 19.59
C ASN A 280 -3.30 -1.78 19.08
N ALA A 281 -3.22 -0.55 18.54
CA ALA A 281 -4.38 0.17 18.03
C ALA A 281 -5.03 -0.60 16.87
N ILE A 282 -4.27 -0.92 15.83
CA ILE A 282 -4.82 -1.59 14.65
C ILE A 282 -5.23 -3.05 14.90
N MET A 283 -4.51 -3.80 15.77
CA MET A 283 -4.77 -5.23 15.96
C MET A 283 -5.78 -5.53 17.07
N ASP A 284 -5.85 -4.70 18.12
CA ASP A 284 -6.68 -4.99 19.29
C ASP A 284 -7.90 -4.06 19.41
N MET A 285 -7.78 -2.81 18.94
CA MET A 285 -8.84 -1.80 19.12
C MET A 285 -9.68 -1.59 17.85
N ALA A 286 -9.07 -1.71 16.66
CA ALA A 286 -9.77 -1.55 15.39
C ALA A 286 -10.60 -2.78 15.00
N SER A 287 -11.18 -2.79 13.80
CA SER A 287 -11.97 -3.91 13.29
C SER A 287 -11.18 -5.22 13.33
N PRO A 288 -11.80 -6.35 13.74
CA PRO A 288 -11.10 -7.65 13.80
C PRO A 288 -10.58 -8.15 12.45
N SER A 289 -11.04 -7.57 11.33
CA SER A 289 -10.53 -7.86 10.00
C SER A 289 -9.04 -7.52 9.84
N PHE A 290 -8.55 -6.48 10.50
CA PHE A 290 -7.13 -6.11 10.48
C PHE A 290 -6.24 -7.20 11.10
N LYS A 291 -6.61 -7.68 12.29
CA LYS A 291 -5.87 -8.76 12.95
C LYS A 291 -5.87 -10.04 12.11
N MET A 292 -7.03 -10.44 11.58
CA MET A 292 -7.13 -11.61 10.72
C MET A 292 -6.29 -11.46 9.43
N ARG A 293 -6.30 -10.28 8.82
CA ARG A 293 -5.50 -10.01 7.63
C ARG A 293 -4.01 -10.13 7.93
N PHE A 294 -3.54 -9.53 9.03
CA PHE A 294 -2.12 -9.57 9.36
C PHE A 294 -1.67 -10.95 9.85
N MET A 295 -2.53 -11.69 10.56
CA MET A 295 -2.27 -13.10 10.88
C MET A 295 -2.02 -13.92 9.61
N TYR A 296 -2.86 -13.72 8.57
CA TYR A 296 -2.65 -14.37 7.26
C TYR A 296 -1.34 -13.94 6.61
N MET A 297 -0.99 -12.66 6.62
CA MET A 297 0.27 -12.13 6.11
C MET A 297 1.49 -12.75 6.83
N ALA A 298 1.37 -12.98 8.13
CA ALA A 298 2.44 -13.51 8.98
C ALA A 298 2.42 -15.05 9.13
N GLY A 299 1.43 -15.73 8.54
CA GLY A 299 1.32 -17.18 8.58
C GLY A 299 0.88 -17.75 9.93
N TYR A 300 0.14 -16.96 10.73
CA TYR A 300 -0.39 -17.40 12.02
C TYR A 300 -1.87 -17.79 11.90
N ASP A 301 -2.23 -18.91 12.54
CA ASP A 301 -3.61 -19.38 12.68
C ASP A 301 -4.11 -19.38 14.15
N ASP A 302 -3.28 -18.84 15.06
CA ASP A 302 -3.52 -18.77 16.50
C ASP A 302 -3.28 -17.35 17.02
N GLU A 303 -4.31 -16.74 17.63
CA GLU A 303 -4.26 -15.34 18.10
C GLU A 303 -3.25 -15.12 19.24
N GLU A 304 -3.07 -16.09 20.16
CA GLU A 304 -2.13 -15.92 21.28
C GLU A 304 -0.69 -15.92 20.78
N GLN A 305 -0.37 -16.79 19.80
CA GLN A 305 0.93 -16.81 19.18
C GLN A 305 1.18 -15.53 18.37
N PHE A 306 0.16 -15.09 17.65
CA PHE A 306 0.23 -13.84 16.90
C PHE A 306 0.40 -12.62 17.83
N ASP A 307 -0.30 -12.57 18.96
CA ASP A 307 -0.17 -11.48 19.94
C ASP A 307 1.24 -11.40 20.55
N ALA A 308 1.91 -12.52 20.72
CA ALA A 308 3.32 -12.53 21.09
C ALA A 308 4.25 -12.06 19.95
N PHE A 309 3.92 -12.42 18.71
CA PHE A 309 4.66 -12.01 17.52
C PHE A 309 4.54 -10.51 17.24
N LYS A 310 3.33 -9.95 17.28
CA LYS A 310 3.10 -8.53 16.97
C LYS A 310 3.87 -7.56 17.87
N GLN A 311 4.18 -7.96 19.11
CA GLN A 311 4.95 -7.14 20.04
C GLN A 311 6.40 -6.86 19.57
N LYS A 312 6.89 -7.63 18.61
CA LYS A 312 8.22 -7.41 18.01
C LYS A 312 8.22 -6.29 16.96
N PHE A 313 7.04 -5.83 16.51
CA PHE A 313 6.92 -4.75 15.54
C PHE A 313 7.09 -3.39 16.23
N SER A 314 8.26 -2.80 16.05
CA SER A 314 8.59 -1.46 16.51
C SER A 314 9.67 -0.86 15.61
N VAL A 315 9.50 0.41 15.23
CA VAL A 315 10.53 1.16 14.50
C VAL A 315 11.61 1.75 15.43
N ALA A 316 11.37 1.75 16.73
CA ALA A 316 12.28 2.35 17.72
C ALA A 316 13.74 1.85 17.63
N PRO A 317 14.01 0.54 17.44
CA PRO A 317 15.39 0.04 17.32
C PRO A 317 16.08 0.45 16.02
N LEU A 318 15.34 0.96 15.03
CA LEU A 318 15.86 1.27 13.70
C LEU A 318 16.15 2.76 13.52
N ILE A 319 15.67 3.63 14.40
CA ILE A 319 15.73 5.09 14.27
C ILE A 319 17.17 5.59 14.04
N ASP A 320 18.12 5.11 14.80
CA ASP A 320 19.53 5.52 14.68
C ASP A 320 20.22 4.98 13.41
N GLN A 321 19.61 4.03 12.73
CA GLN A 321 20.10 3.46 11.46
C GLN A 321 19.63 4.25 10.24
N ILE A 322 18.60 5.08 10.38
CA ILE A 322 18.07 5.93 9.31
C ILE A 322 19.06 7.09 9.12
N LYS A 323 19.67 7.18 7.93
CA LYS A 323 20.73 8.15 7.60
C LYS A 323 20.33 9.18 6.55
N VAL A 324 19.10 9.10 6.03
CA VAL A 324 18.60 9.94 4.94
C VAL A 324 17.43 10.81 5.40
N PRO A 325 17.13 11.92 4.72
CA PRO A 325 15.97 12.75 5.04
C PRO A 325 14.67 11.96 5.05
N VAL A 326 13.77 12.31 5.97
CA VAL A 326 12.49 11.62 6.19
C VAL A 326 11.31 12.58 6.01
N LEU A 327 10.31 12.19 5.21
CA LEU A 327 8.98 12.79 5.20
C LEU A 327 8.02 11.87 5.94
N VAL A 328 7.26 12.41 6.89
CA VAL A 328 6.17 11.71 7.59
C VAL A 328 4.88 12.49 7.41
N GLN A 329 3.82 11.84 6.92
CA GLN A 329 2.50 12.45 6.74
C GLN A 329 1.43 11.59 7.41
N GLY A 330 0.61 12.20 8.28
CA GLY A 330 -0.44 11.49 9.02
C GLY A 330 -1.64 12.38 9.31
N GLY A 331 -2.77 11.75 9.60
CA GLY A 331 -3.95 12.40 10.14
C GLY A 331 -3.83 12.54 11.66
N GLU A 332 -4.34 13.64 12.20
CA GLU A 332 -4.32 13.91 13.65
C GLU A 332 -5.15 12.86 14.43
N ASP A 333 -6.29 12.46 13.86
CA ASP A 333 -7.23 11.50 14.44
C ASP A 333 -7.05 10.08 13.88
N ASP A 334 -5.81 9.68 13.54
CA ASP A 334 -5.53 8.34 13.02
C ASP A 334 -5.95 7.25 14.02
N GLU A 335 -7.01 6.52 13.69
CA GLU A 335 -7.60 5.48 14.52
C GLU A 335 -6.86 4.14 14.47
N LEU A 336 -5.97 3.95 13.51
CA LEU A 336 -5.20 2.73 13.33
C LEU A 336 -3.79 2.83 13.91
N SER A 337 -3.23 4.05 13.97
CA SER A 337 -1.93 4.30 14.57
C SER A 337 -1.91 5.74 15.12
N PRO A 338 -2.19 5.94 16.41
CA PRO A 338 -2.21 7.26 17.02
C PRO A 338 -0.99 8.09 16.63
N ILE A 339 -1.24 9.33 16.18
CA ILE A 339 -0.23 10.20 15.56
C ILE A 339 0.95 10.51 16.51
N GLU A 340 0.72 10.41 17.82
CA GLU A 340 1.72 10.61 18.85
C GLU A 340 2.91 9.66 18.71
N PHE A 341 2.69 8.42 18.25
CA PHE A 341 3.79 7.48 17.99
C PHE A 341 4.66 7.95 16.82
N SER A 342 4.07 8.57 15.82
CA SER A 342 4.82 9.20 14.72
C SER A 342 5.55 10.45 15.19
N ALA A 343 4.94 11.27 16.04
CA ALA A 343 5.59 12.44 16.64
C ALA A 343 6.79 12.02 17.50
N ASP A 344 6.65 10.98 18.32
CA ASP A 344 7.75 10.42 19.14
C ASP A 344 8.90 9.88 18.27
N LEU A 345 8.59 9.20 17.17
CA LEU A 345 9.58 8.73 16.22
C LEU A 345 10.32 9.90 15.59
N VAL A 346 9.57 10.87 15.06
CA VAL A 346 10.12 12.06 14.41
C VAL A 346 11.03 12.86 15.37
N ALA A 347 10.61 13.00 16.63
CA ALA A 347 11.44 13.70 17.65
C ALA A 347 12.81 13.05 17.83
N LYS A 348 12.91 11.73 17.71
CA LYS A 348 14.14 10.94 17.88
C LYS A 348 15.02 10.89 16.63
N LEU A 349 14.50 11.15 15.44
CA LEU A 349 15.28 11.18 14.21
C LEU A 349 16.38 12.25 14.26
N LYS A 350 17.61 11.87 13.89
CA LYS A 350 18.80 12.75 13.86
C LYS A 350 19.11 13.33 12.48
N VAL A 351 18.26 13.02 11.50
CA VAL A 351 18.37 13.48 10.10
C VAL A 351 17.38 14.61 9.83
N PRO A 352 17.56 15.36 8.74
CA PRO A 352 16.54 16.32 8.29
C PRO A 352 15.18 15.62 8.11
N LYS A 353 14.12 16.27 8.56
CA LYS A 353 12.79 15.69 8.60
C LYS A 353 11.70 16.71 8.34
N LYS A 354 10.68 16.30 7.62
CA LYS A 354 9.42 17.03 7.48
C LYS A 354 8.30 16.18 8.06
N PHE A 355 7.65 16.67 9.10
CA PHE A 355 6.48 16.03 9.70
C PHE A 355 5.25 16.85 9.34
N VAL A 356 4.28 16.22 8.70
CA VAL A 356 3.04 16.88 8.25
C VAL A 356 1.86 16.21 8.91
N VAL A 357 1.06 16.98 9.63
CA VAL A 357 -0.15 16.55 10.31
C VAL A 357 -1.35 17.30 9.74
N TYR A 358 -2.42 16.58 9.44
CA TYR A 358 -3.67 17.14 8.95
C TYR A 358 -4.73 17.05 10.05
N GLU A 359 -5.21 18.21 10.55
CA GLU A 359 -6.21 18.32 11.62
C GLU A 359 -7.50 17.59 11.24
N GLY A 360 -8.00 16.76 12.17
CA GLY A 360 -9.24 16.00 12.01
C GLY A 360 -9.24 14.92 10.93
N GLU A 361 -8.12 14.70 10.24
CA GLU A 361 -7.97 13.59 9.30
C GLU A 361 -7.68 12.29 10.05
N ARG A 362 -8.23 11.21 9.51
CA ARG A 362 -8.07 9.84 10.02
C ARG A 362 -6.91 9.14 9.34
N HIS A 363 -6.82 7.80 9.49
CA HIS A 363 -5.78 7.00 8.84
C HIS A 363 -5.71 7.26 7.33
N ALA A 364 -6.83 7.25 6.63
CA ALA A 364 -6.91 7.61 5.22
C ALA A 364 -7.04 9.12 5.04
N ILE A 365 -5.92 9.83 4.94
CA ILE A 365 -5.90 11.27 4.67
C ILE A 365 -6.58 11.56 3.32
N GLY A 366 -7.47 12.55 3.29
CA GLY A 366 -8.26 12.90 2.10
C GLY A 366 -9.75 12.62 2.27
N GLY A 367 -10.14 12.11 3.44
CA GLY A 367 -11.54 11.89 3.81
C GLY A 367 -12.24 13.11 4.40
N ASN A 368 -11.47 14.07 4.93
CA ASN A 368 -11.99 15.24 5.63
C ASN A 368 -11.53 16.56 4.98
N THR A 369 -11.76 17.66 5.66
CA THR A 369 -11.71 19.02 5.09
C THR A 369 -10.29 19.53 4.88
N ALA A 370 -9.37 19.28 5.80
CA ALA A 370 -8.04 19.93 5.80
C ALA A 370 -7.20 19.53 4.60
N SER A 371 -7.22 18.27 4.21
CA SER A 371 -6.46 17.78 3.05
C SER A 371 -6.94 18.30 1.70
N TYR A 372 -8.18 18.79 1.62
CA TYR A 372 -8.71 19.43 0.41
C TYR A 372 -8.43 20.94 0.36
N LEU A 373 -8.31 21.57 1.51
CA LEU A 373 -8.08 23.02 1.62
C LEU A 373 -6.61 23.37 1.72
N GLY A 374 -5.81 22.47 2.29
CA GLY A 374 -4.35 22.58 2.35
C GLY A 374 -3.65 22.05 1.11
N GLU A 375 -2.35 21.91 1.19
CA GLU A 375 -1.58 21.24 0.14
C GLU A 375 -1.91 19.73 0.11
N ASN A 376 -2.30 19.24 -1.06
CA ASN A 376 -2.65 17.84 -1.25
C ASN A 376 -1.46 16.94 -0.87
N TRP A 377 -1.68 16.01 0.05
CA TRP A 377 -0.65 15.15 0.61
C TRP A 377 0.17 14.38 -0.45
N PHE A 378 -0.48 13.93 -1.53
CA PHE A 378 0.19 13.14 -2.55
C PHE A 378 1.00 14.00 -3.54
N THR A 379 0.53 15.21 -3.82
CA THR A 379 1.30 16.20 -4.58
C THR A 379 2.55 16.60 -3.81
N MET A 380 2.40 16.92 -2.52
CA MET A 380 3.53 17.23 -1.62
C MET A 380 4.55 16.08 -1.56
N LEU A 381 4.05 14.84 -1.41
CA LEU A 381 4.89 13.64 -1.41
C LEU A 381 5.72 13.53 -2.70
N ALA A 382 5.06 13.66 -3.86
CA ALA A 382 5.72 13.52 -5.16
C ALA A 382 6.76 14.63 -5.40
N ASP A 383 6.45 15.87 -5.03
CA ASP A 383 7.37 16.99 -5.12
C ASP A 383 8.54 16.85 -4.13
N TRP A 384 8.27 16.41 -2.89
CA TRP A 384 9.33 16.15 -1.92
C TRP A 384 10.28 15.06 -2.40
N CYS A 385 9.77 13.94 -2.94
CA CYS A 385 10.61 12.89 -3.50
C CYS A 385 11.47 13.42 -4.66
N ARG A 386 10.88 14.21 -5.56
CA ARG A 386 11.62 14.83 -6.67
C ARG A 386 12.71 15.77 -6.16
N ASP A 387 12.42 16.57 -5.16
CA ASP A 387 13.40 17.49 -4.55
C ASP A 387 14.57 16.74 -3.91
N ARG A 388 14.33 15.59 -3.28
CA ARG A 388 15.43 14.74 -2.73
C ARG A 388 16.32 14.20 -3.84
N ILE A 389 15.71 13.73 -4.93
CA ILE A 389 16.40 13.25 -6.12
C ILE A 389 17.25 14.34 -6.79
N ASP A 390 16.75 15.56 -6.83
CA ASP A 390 17.45 16.72 -7.42
C ASP A 390 18.51 17.33 -6.48
N GLY A 391 18.69 16.78 -5.28
CA GLY A 391 19.69 17.25 -4.32
C GLY A 391 19.38 18.59 -3.68
N LYS A 392 18.12 19.05 -3.71
CA LYS A 392 17.70 20.26 -3.00
C LYS A 392 17.86 20.06 -1.49
N ALA A 393 18.13 21.15 -0.75
CA ALA A 393 18.24 21.10 0.69
C ALA A 393 16.96 20.51 1.33
N PRO A 394 17.08 19.48 2.18
CA PRO A 394 15.91 18.88 2.80
C PRO A 394 15.33 19.82 3.87
N PRO A 395 13.98 19.93 3.96
CA PRO A 395 13.34 20.69 5.04
C PRO A 395 13.60 20.03 6.40
N HIS A 396 13.58 20.85 7.46
CA HIS A 396 13.68 20.39 8.85
C HIS A 396 12.60 21.11 9.65
N GLU A 397 11.36 20.60 9.54
CA GLU A 397 10.16 21.32 9.96
C GLU A 397 8.99 20.39 10.31
N HIS A 398 8.13 20.91 11.20
CA HIS A 398 6.79 20.39 11.44
C HIS A 398 5.77 21.31 10.76
N VAL A 399 4.87 20.72 9.98
CA VAL A 399 3.77 21.43 9.30
C VAL A 399 2.46 20.87 9.82
N HIS A 400 1.61 21.71 10.37
CA HIS A 400 0.26 21.34 10.78
C HIS A 400 -0.75 22.10 9.90
N PHE A 401 -1.55 21.37 9.16
CA PHE A 401 -2.67 21.90 8.40
C PHE A 401 -3.92 21.88 9.28
N ASN A 402 -4.46 23.05 9.57
CA ASN A 402 -5.71 23.17 10.34
C ASN A 402 -6.96 22.90 9.47
N ALA A 403 -8.13 22.80 10.08
CA ALA A 403 -9.40 22.54 9.41
C ALA A 403 -9.80 23.60 8.35
N LEU A 404 -9.12 24.75 8.31
CA LEU A 404 -9.28 25.78 7.29
C LEU A 404 -8.25 25.63 6.15
N GLY A 405 -7.39 24.62 6.20
CA GLY A 405 -6.33 24.40 5.23
C GLY A 405 -5.13 25.32 5.36
N GLN A 406 -4.99 26.01 6.50
CA GLN A 406 -3.86 26.90 6.75
C GLN A 406 -2.69 26.08 7.31
N ALA A 407 -1.51 26.27 6.73
CA ALA A 407 -0.29 25.62 7.18
C ALA A 407 0.35 26.45 8.33
N MET A 408 0.55 25.78 9.47
CA MET A 408 1.37 26.28 10.57
C MET A 408 2.71 25.56 10.51
N VAL A 409 3.78 26.29 10.24
CA VAL A 409 5.13 25.73 10.07
C VAL A 409 5.99 26.08 11.27
N THR A 410 6.58 25.05 11.90
CA THR A 410 7.50 25.19 13.03
C THR A 410 8.82 24.51 12.67
N PRO A 411 9.97 25.21 12.66
CA PRO A 411 11.29 24.59 12.51
C PRO A 411 11.59 23.63 13.68
N TYR A 412 12.34 22.55 13.39
CA TYR A 412 12.91 21.67 14.44
C TYR A 412 14.21 22.25 14.98
#